data_c6f6ff1cd34ef8f3bc81fc0c82f9d99e
#
_entry.id   c6f6ff1cd34ef8f3bc81fc0c82f9d99e
#
_cell.length_a   1.000
_cell.length_b   1.000
_cell.length_c   1.000
_cell.angle_alpha   90.00
_cell.angle_beta   90.00
_cell.angle_gamma   90.00
#
_symmetry.space_group_name_H-M   'P 1'
#
loop_
_entity.id
_entity.type
_entity.pdbx_description
1 polymer ?
#
loop_
_entity_poly.entity_id
_entity_poly.type
_entity_poly.pdbx_seq_one_letter_code
_entity_poly.pdbx_strand_id
1 'polypeptide(L)'
;MREVARRNLGPNIEIIGFQNFKEFPDVSDDFAAQFKDLIAETGLNPVSCAINSDRFLKPGQQPIDDASLIEYHKRQLRSAKKMGFSLVRYQFALPVELLPEIAPYAEDIGIRMGVEVHAPMWAGHPAVQAYAEMYDKLNTPVLGWIPDFGGTASRIPESMLNAARAAGAAESLLDKLKEVWLEPGMSHEKAGRLREWALANGHAPLHIQAASLAFFILSNNDPKSWAALVDRTIHIHGKFYGVGEDLVEEAIDYATILPLFRDGGFTGTIVSEWEGHAYCTADAFEQVERHQAMCRKILAG
;
A
#
# COMPACT_ATOMS: atom_id res chain seq x y z
N MET A 1 14.92 -3.63 -11.91
CA MET A 1 15.99 -3.05 -11.07
C MET A 1 17.04 -2.30 -11.91
N ARG A 2 17.71 -2.89 -12.89
CA ARG A 2 18.70 -2.17 -13.72
C ARG A 2 18.14 -0.93 -14.41
N GLU A 3 16.90 -0.97 -14.91
CA GLU A 3 16.24 0.19 -15.52
C GLU A 3 15.91 1.28 -14.49
N VAL A 4 15.48 0.93 -13.28
CA VAL A 4 15.27 1.86 -12.16
C VAL A 4 16.57 2.59 -11.83
N ALA A 5 17.68 1.85 -11.73
CA ALA A 5 19.01 2.42 -11.49
C ALA A 5 19.46 3.33 -12.65
N ARG A 6 19.31 2.87 -13.89
CA ARG A 6 19.67 3.62 -15.11
C ARG A 6 18.94 4.96 -15.21
N ARG A 7 17.67 5.00 -14.80
CA ARG A 7 16.84 6.22 -14.78
C ARG A 7 16.96 7.04 -13.50
N ASN A 8 17.81 6.61 -12.56
CA ASN A 8 18.01 7.30 -11.27
C ASN A 8 16.70 7.45 -10.45
N LEU A 9 15.85 6.41 -10.46
CA LEU A 9 14.60 6.37 -9.71
C LEU A 9 14.74 5.76 -8.31
N GLY A 10 15.96 5.35 -7.94
CA GLY A 10 16.34 4.87 -6.63
C GLY A 10 16.88 5.99 -5.73
N PRO A 11 17.75 5.65 -4.75
CA PRO A 11 18.28 4.29 -4.53
C PRO A 11 17.30 3.35 -3.81
N ASN A 12 16.39 3.85 -2.99
CA ASN A 12 15.53 3.04 -2.14
C ASN A 12 14.46 2.33 -2.96
N ILE A 13 14.30 1.02 -2.72
CA ILE A 13 13.27 0.20 -3.37
C ILE A 13 12.52 -0.66 -2.36
N GLU A 14 11.25 -0.91 -2.65
CA GLU A 14 10.46 -1.99 -2.06
C GLU A 14 10.25 -3.09 -3.10
N ILE A 15 10.21 -4.34 -2.65
CA ILE A 15 9.95 -5.50 -3.51
C ILE A 15 8.89 -6.38 -2.84
N ILE A 16 7.89 -6.80 -3.61
CA ILE A 16 6.89 -7.77 -3.15
C ILE A 16 7.53 -9.17 -3.19
N GLY A 17 8.00 -9.64 -2.02
CA GLY A 17 8.80 -10.86 -1.91
C GLY A 17 8.07 -12.09 -2.44
N PHE A 18 6.84 -12.33 -1.99
CA PHE A 18 6.06 -13.51 -2.36
C PHE A 18 5.60 -13.54 -3.84
N GLN A 19 5.69 -12.43 -4.56
CA GLN A 19 5.38 -12.38 -6.00
C GLN A 19 6.64 -12.38 -6.88
N ASN A 20 7.75 -11.84 -6.39
CA ASN A 20 8.93 -11.58 -7.22
C ASN A 20 10.11 -12.53 -6.95
N PHE A 21 10.15 -13.17 -5.77
CA PHE A 21 11.23 -14.09 -5.44
C PHE A 21 10.74 -15.54 -5.50
N LYS A 22 11.27 -16.28 -6.46
CA LYS A 22 10.83 -17.65 -6.72
C LYS A 22 11.07 -18.63 -5.54
N GLU A 23 12.03 -18.33 -4.65
CA GLU A 23 12.33 -19.15 -3.48
C GLU A 23 11.66 -18.67 -2.19
N PHE A 24 10.89 -17.57 -2.25
CA PHE A 24 10.19 -17.05 -1.07
C PHE A 24 9.07 -18.00 -0.63
N PRO A 25 8.90 -18.31 0.66
CA PRO A 25 9.47 -17.67 1.85
C PRO A 25 10.80 -18.26 2.37
N ASP A 26 11.41 -19.24 1.70
CA ASP A 26 12.61 -19.93 2.17
C ASP A 26 13.78 -19.72 1.22
N VAL A 27 14.28 -18.50 1.20
CA VAL A 27 15.36 -18.11 0.30
C VAL A 27 16.67 -18.81 0.68
N SER A 28 17.28 -19.50 -0.29
CA SER A 28 18.61 -20.13 -0.14
C SER A 28 19.73 -19.08 0.01
N ASP A 29 20.89 -19.50 0.49
CA ASP A 29 22.04 -18.62 0.60
C ASP A 29 22.56 -18.19 -0.78
N ASP A 30 22.52 -19.09 -1.75
CA ASP A 30 22.91 -18.81 -3.14
C ASP A 30 21.99 -17.77 -3.78
N PHE A 31 20.67 -17.88 -3.60
CA PHE A 31 19.73 -16.89 -4.11
C PHE A 31 19.93 -15.52 -3.44
N ALA A 32 20.13 -15.51 -2.12
CA ALA A 32 20.40 -14.28 -1.39
C ALA A 32 21.71 -13.61 -1.81
N ALA A 33 22.76 -14.40 -2.10
CA ALA A 33 24.02 -13.89 -2.62
C ALA A 33 23.83 -13.25 -4.00
N GLN A 34 23.16 -13.93 -4.95
CA GLN A 34 22.84 -13.39 -6.27
C GLN A 34 22.03 -12.09 -6.20
N PHE A 35 21.06 -12.01 -5.28
CA PHE A 35 20.30 -10.79 -5.07
C PHE A 35 21.18 -9.65 -4.57
N LYS A 36 22.05 -9.91 -3.58
CA LYS A 36 23.01 -8.91 -3.06
C LYS A 36 24.02 -8.45 -4.12
N ASP A 37 24.46 -9.34 -4.99
CA ASP A 37 25.32 -8.97 -6.12
C ASP A 37 24.61 -8.02 -7.08
N LEU A 38 23.32 -8.29 -7.38
CA LEU A 38 22.51 -7.39 -8.20
C LEU A 38 22.27 -6.02 -7.53
N ILE A 39 22.08 -6.00 -6.22
CA ILE A 39 21.97 -4.76 -5.44
C ILE A 39 23.30 -3.97 -5.52
N ALA A 40 24.43 -4.64 -5.35
CA ALA A 40 25.75 -4.01 -5.45
C ALA A 40 26.01 -3.48 -6.88
N GLU A 41 25.66 -4.25 -7.92
CA GLU A 41 25.76 -3.86 -9.34
C GLU A 41 24.96 -2.58 -9.64
N THR A 42 23.75 -2.50 -9.10
CA THR A 42 22.79 -1.43 -9.43
C THR A 42 22.91 -0.20 -8.52
N GLY A 43 23.59 -0.30 -7.38
CA GLY A 43 23.62 0.75 -6.37
C GLY A 43 22.27 1.01 -5.69
N LEU A 44 21.30 0.10 -5.85
CA LEU A 44 20.01 0.21 -5.20
C LEU A 44 20.10 -0.22 -3.73
N ASN A 45 19.16 0.26 -2.92
CA ASN A 45 19.04 -0.06 -1.50
C ASN A 45 17.69 -0.74 -1.24
N PRO A 46 17.65 -2.04 -0.89
CA PRO A 46 16.42 -2.77 -0.62
C PRO A 46 15.91 -2.42 0.79
N VAL A 47 15.07 -1.39 0.90
CA VAL A 47 14.57 -0.90 2.20
C VAL A 47 13.43 -1.75 2.73
N SER A 48 12.49 -2.16 1.88
CA SER A 48 11.26 -2.85 2.28
C SER A 48 11.00 -4.09 1.43
N CYS A 49 10.63 -5.19 2.10
CA CYS A 49 10.13 -6.41 1.48
C CYS A 49 8.67 -6.62 1.86
N ALA A 50 7.76 -6.57 0.90
CA ALA A 50 6.37 -6.92 1.17
C ALA A 50 6.23 -8.44 1.35
N ILE A 51 5.64 -8.84 2.47
CA ILE A 51 5.39 -10.23 2.84
C ILE A 51 3.90 -10.58 2.78
N ASN A 52 3.60 -11.86 2.58
CA ASN A 52 2.21 -12.31 2.54
C ASN A 52 1.67 -12.56 3.96
N SER A 53 0.50 -12.00 4.25
CA SER A 53 -0.20 -12.15 5.51
C SER A 53 -1.47 -12.99 5.40
N ASP A 54 -1.78 -13.50 4.20
CA ASP A 54 -2.99 -14.29 3.96
C ASP A 54 -2.87 -15.72 4.49
N ARG A 55 -3.98 -16.23 5.00
CA ARG A 55 -4.13 -17.64 5.42
C ARG A 55 -4.32 -18.59 4.23
N PHE A 56 -4.80 -18.08 3.10
CA PHE A 56 -5.04 -18.85 1.88
C PHE A 56 -3.80 -18.79 0.98
N LEU A 57 -2.82 -19.68 1.23
CA LEU A 57 -1.54 -19.65 0.53
C LEU A 57 -1.62 -20.10 -0.94
N LYS A 58 -2.64 -20.88 -1.28
CA LYS A 58 -2.91 -21.33 -2.66
C LYS A 58 -4.42 -21.39 -2.93
N PRO A 59 -4.86 -21.12 -4.17
CA PRO A 59 -6.25 -21.28 -4.54
C PRO A 59 -6.78 -22.68 -4.20
N GLY A 60 -7.98 -22.76 -3.57
CA GLY A 60 -8.64 -24.02 -3.21
C GLY A 60 -8.07 -24.75 -1.99
N GLN A 61 -7.04 -24.24 -1.33
CA GLN A 61 -6.58 -24.75 -0.04
C GLN A 61 -7.45 -24.26 1.13
N GLN A 62 -7.49 -25.07 2.19
CA GLN A 62 -8.02 -24.60 3.47
C GLN A 62 -7.08 -23.55 4.08
N PRO A 63 -7.62 -22.57 4.81
CA PRO A 63 -6.80 -21.58 5.50
C PRO A 63 -5.89 -22.26 6.53
N ILE A 64 -4.64 -21.81 6.61
CA ILE A 64 -3.71 -22.26 7.64
C ILE A 64 -4.12 -21.73 9.02
N ASP A 65 -3.80 -22.50 10.06
CA ASP A 65 -4.04 -22.12 11.45
C ASP A 65 -3.06 -21.03 11.94
N ASP A 66 -3.29 -20.53 13.16
CA ASP A 66 -2.49 -19.45 13.75
C ASP A 66 -1.03 -19.84 13.92
N ALA A 67 -0.74 -21.05 14.39
CA ALA A 67 0.63 -21.52 14.59
C ALA A 67 1.39 -21.59 13.25
N SER A 68 0.74 -22.09 12.20
CA SER A 68 1.29 -22.15 10.84
C SER A 68 1.49 -20.75 10.26
N LEU A 69 0.57 -19.81 10.53
CA LEU A 69 0.68 -18.42 10.06
C LEU A 69 1.84 -17.69 10.76
N ILE A 70 2.02 -17.88 12.06
CA ILE A 70 3.16 -17.33 12.82
C ILE A 70 4.47 -17.85 12.23
N GLU A 71 4.61 -19.17 12.04
CA GLU A 71 5.84 -19.73 11.48
C GLU A 71 6.06 -19.27 10.02
N TYR A 72 5.01 -19.15 9.23
CA TYR A 72 5.08 -18.61 7.88
C TYR A 72 5.63 -17.17 7.86
N HIS A 73 5.18 -16.31 8.80
CA HIS A 73 5.73 -14.96 8.94
C HIS A 73 7.20 -14.99 9.36
N LYS A 74 7.58 -15.80 10.35
CA LYS A 74 8.99 -15.94 10.80
C LYS A 74 9.91 -16.38 9.66
N ARG A 75 9.47 -17.28 8.78
CA ARG A 75 10.22 -17.71 7.59
C ARG A 75 10.41 -16.57 6.60
N GLN A 76 9.37 -15.78 6.35
CA GLN A 76 9.44 -14.62 5.47
C GLN A 76 10.38 -13.54 6.04
N LEU A 77 10.32 -13.28 7.35
CA LEU A 77 11.21 -12.35 8.04
C LEU A 77 12.69 -12.77 7.89
N ARG A 78 13.00 -14.06 8.12
CA ARG A 78 14.36 -14.60 7.92
C ARG A 78 14.85 -14.38 6.51
N SER A 79 14.03 -14.66 5.51
CA SER A 79 14.38 -14.51 4.09
C SER A 79 14.60 -13.05 3.71
N ALA A 80 13.73 -12.14 4.14
CA ALA A 80 13.90 -10.72 3.93
C ALA A 80 15.21 -10.20 4.57
N LYS A 81 15.48 -10.58 5.82
CA LYS A 81 16.73 -10.24 6.52
C LYS A 81 17.96 -10.80 5.82
N LYS A 82 17.92 -12.07 5.40
CA LYS A 82 19.00 -12.73 4.66
C LYS A 82 19.35 -11.99 3.37
N MET A 83 18.36 -11.47 2.66
CA MET A 83 18.54 -10.69 1.44
C MET A 83 18.98 -9.23 1.67
N GLY A 84 18.99 -8.76 2.92
CA GLY A 84 19.48 -7.43 3.27
C GLY A 84 18.41 -6.35 3.42
N PHE A 85 17.13 -6.70 3.44
CA PHE A 85 16.07 -5.74 3.73
C PHE A 85 16.12 -5.28 5.19
N SER A 86 15.85 -4.01 5.43
CA SER A 86 15.83 -3.41 6.78
C SER A 86 14.46 -3.48 7.46
N LEU A 87 13.41 -3.63 6.66
CA LEU A 87 12.03 -3.79 7.16
C LEU A 87 11.19 -4.68 6.23
N VAL A 88 10.09 -5.18 6.76
CA VAL A 88 9.05 -5.83 5.97
C VAL A 88 7.73 -5.05 6.06
N ARG A 89 7.01 -5.04 4.95
CA ARG A 89 5.63 -4.59 4.91
C ARG A 89 4.71 -5.80 5.01
N TYR A 90 3.77 -5.79 5.96
CA TYR A 90 2.71 -6.78 6.08
C TYR A 90 1.33 -6.11 6.06
N GLN A 91 0.25 -6.91 5.97
CA GLN A 91 -1.10 -6.43 5.78
C GLN A 91 -2.02 -6.79 6.95
N PHE A 92 -3.16 -6.12 7.08
CA PHE A 92 -4.20 -6.38 8.09
C PHE A 92 -4.85 -7.78 7.99
N ALA A 93 -4.49 -8.58 7.00
CA ALA A 93 -4.82 -10.00 6.95
C ALA A 93 -4.12 -10.82 8.06
N LEU A 94 -3.04 -10.31 8.65
CA LEU A 94 -2.46 -10.85 9.88
C LEU A 94 -3.33 -10.44 11.07
N PRO A 95 -3.92 -11.37 11.84
CA PRO A 95 -4.62 -11.02 13.08
C PRO A 95 -3.69 -10.31 14.07
N VAL A 96 -4.17 -9.21 14.65
CA VAL A 96 -3.37 -8.39 15.58
C VAL A 96 -2.94 -9.18 16.83
N GLU A 97 -3.72 -10.18 17.22
CA GLU A 97 -3.47 -11.07 18.36
C GLU A 97 -2.22 -11.94 18.19
N LEU A 98 -1.73 -12.11 16.96
CA LEU A 98 -0.53 -12.91 16.66
C LEU A 98 0.77 -12.08 16.75
N LEU A 99 0.69 -10.77 16.85
CA LEU A 99 1.88 -9.91 16.96
C LEU A 99 2.74 -10.21 18.18
N PRO A 100 2.20 -10.55 19.37
CA PRO A 100 3.01 -10.93 20.54
C PRO A 100 3.95 -12.10 20.29
N GLU A 101 3.62 -13.01 19.35
CA GLU A 101 4.44 -14.17 18.99
C GLU A 101 5.45 -13.88 17.87
N ILE A 102 5.20 -12.84 17.06
CA ILE A 102 6.02 -12.53 15.89
C ILE A 102 6.99 -11.38 16.18
N ALA A 103 6.55 -10.33 16.89
CA ALA A 103 7.35 -9.13 17.12
C ALA A 103 8.66 -9.39 17.89
N PRO A 104 8.68 -10.23 18.96
CA PRO A 104 9.94 -10.56 19.63
C PRO A 104 10.94 -11.26 18.71
N TYR A 105 10.46 -12.10 17.81
CA TYR A 105 11.31 -12.74 16.81
C TYR A 105 11.89 -11.73 15.81
N ALA A 106 11.09 -10.79 15.35
CA ALA A 106 11.56 -9.71 14.46
C ALA A 106 12.62 -8.84 15.15
N GLU A 107 12.45 -8.57 16.45
CA GLU A 107 13.41 -7.84 17.28
C GLU A 107 14.72 -8.61 17.42
N ASP A 108 14.68 -9.90 17.72
CA ASP A 108 15.85 -10.79 17.87
C ASP A 108 16.71 -10.81 16.59
N ILE A 109 16.09 -10.92 15.41
CA ILE A 109 16.83 -10.90 14.15
C ILE A 109 17.13 -9.49 13.61
N GLY A 110 16.63 -8.44 14.28
CA GLY A 110 16.88 -7.05 13.94
C GLY A 110 16.26 -6.60 12.61
N ILE A 111 14.99 -6.93 12.37
CA ILE A 111 14.20 -6.47 11.22
C ILE A 111 12.93 -5.76 11.69
N ARG A 112 12.59 -4.61 11.12
CA ARG A 112 11.36 -3.91 11.46
C ARG A 112 10.18 -4.48 10.68
N MET A 113 8.97 -4.32 11.24
CA MET A 113 7.71 -4.76 10.67
C MET A 113 6.75 -3.57 10.59
N GLY A 114 6.29 -3.22 9.39
CA GLY A 114 5.28 -2.18 9.21
C GLY A 114 3.97 -2.77 8.69
N VAL A 115 2.85 -2.46 9.37
CA VAL A 115 1.54 -2.74 8.80
C VAL A 115 1.18 -1.66 7.79
N GLU A 116 0.81 -2.08 6.59
CA GLU A 116 0.33 -1.18 5.55
C GLU A 116 -1.09 -0.70 5.88
N VAL A 117 -1.25 0.59 6.12
CA VAL A 117 -2.58 1.20 6.30
C VAL A 117 -3.14 1.53 4.91
N HIS A 118 -3.56 0.46 4.23
CA HIS A 118 -4.12 0.49 2.87
C HIS A 118 -5.64 0.73 2.89
N ALA A 119 -6.17 1.46 1.92
CA ALA A 119 -7.61 1.60 1.74
C ALA A 119 -8.33 0.23 1.74
N PRO A 120 -9.55 0.15 2.28
CA PRO A 120 -10.40 1.24 2.73
C PRO A 120 -10.09 1.79 4.12
N MET A 121 -8.98 1.40 4.74
CA MET A 121 -8.56 1.86 6.05
C MET A 121 -7.86 3.23 5.96
N TRP A 122 -7.90 3.95 7.08
CA TRP A 122 -7.21 5.22 7.32
C TRP A 122 -6.85 5.30 8.81
N ALA A 123 -6.15 6.34 9.23
CA ALA A 123 -5.67 6.45 10.62
C ALA A 123 -6.77 6.27 11.69
N GLY A 124 -8.00 6.72 11.45
CA GLY A 124 -9.14 6.57 12.37
C GLY A 124 -9.94 5.28 12.25
N HIS A 125 -9.55 4.35 11.36
CA HIS A 125 -10.30 3.11 11.15
C HIS A 125 -10.19 2.17 12.38
N PRO A 126 -11.29 1.49 12.79
CA PRO A 126 -11.27 0.62 13.98
C PRO A 126 -10.17 -0.46 13.97
N ALA A 127 -9.87 -1.05 12.80
CA ALA A 127 -8.77 -2.00 12.67
C ALA A 127 -7.42 -1.36 12.97
N VAL A 128 -7.18 -0.11 12.52
CA VAL A 128 -5.93 0.63 12.80
C VAL A 128 -5.83 0.94 14.28
N GLN A 129 -6.94 1.30 14.95
CA GLN A 129 -6.96 1.54 16.38
C GLN A 129 -6.62 0.27 17.20
N ALA A 130 -7.15 -0.90 16.81
CA ALA A 130 -6.80 -2.17 17.45
C ALA A 130 -5.30 -2.49 17.34
N TYR A 131 -4.68 -2.19 16.19
CA TYR A 131 -3.23 -2.31 16.02
C TYR A 131 -2.47 -1.27 16.86
N ALA A 132 -2.95 -0.05 16.98
CA ALA A 132 -2.33 0.99 17.81
C ALA A 132 -2.30 0.57 19.29
N GLU A 133 -3.42 0.06 19.82
CA GLU A 133 -3.49 -0.48 21.19
C GLU A 133 -2.50 -1.64 21.42
N MET A 134 -2.37 -2.54 20.43
CA MET A 134 -1.41 -3.64 20.51
C MET A 134 0.05 -3.13 20.45
N TYR A 135 0.33 -2.15 19.61
CA TYR A 135 1.67 -1.54 19.52
C TYR A 135 2.06 -0.84 20.83
N ASP A 136 1.10 -0.16 21.48
CA ASP A 136 1.32 0.45 22.80
C ASP A 136 1.58 -0.62 23.87
N LYS A 137 0.82 -1.72 23.84
CA LYS A 137 0.98 -2.82 24.78
C LYS A 137 2.33 -3.53 24.62
N LEU A 138 2.77 -3.78 23.38
CA LEU A 138 4.05 -4.44 23.10
C LEU A 138 5.24 -3.53 23.32
N ASN A 139 5.06 -2.22 23.14
CA ASN A 139 6.07 -1.17 23.35
C ASN A 139 7.45 -1.52 22.77
N THR A 140 7.49 -2.01 21.54
CA THR A 140 8.71 -2.39 20.83
C THR A 140 8.99 -1.44 19.66
N PRO A 141 10.27 -1.10 19.37
CA PRO A 141 10.63 -0.23 18.26
C PRO A 141 10.56 -0.92 16.89
N VAL A 142 10.34 -2.24 16.84
CA VAL A 142 10.32 -2.98 15.57
C VAL A 142 9.00 -2.86 14.84
N LEU A 143 7.91 -2.48 15.53
CA LEU A 143 6.58 -2.31 14.93
C LEU A 143 6.32 -0.86 14.54
N GLY A 144 5.75 -0.66 13.36
CA GLY A 144 5.41 0.68 12.89
C GLY A 144 4.35 0.69 11.80
N TRP A 145 4.04 1.88 11.32
CA TRP A 145 3.04 2.12 10.28
C TRP A 145 3.69 2.28 8.92
N ILE A 146 2.98 1.81 7.90
CA ILE A 146 3.25 2.13 6.49
C ILE A 146 1.95 2.75 5.93
N PRO A 147 1.75 4.07 6.07
CA PRO A 147 0.63 4.76 5.46
C PRO A 147 0.64 4.60 3.94
N ASP A 148 -0.50 4.19 3.37
CA ASP A 148 -0.80 4.21 1.96
C ASP A 148 -1.78 5.35 1.68
N PHE A 149 -1.36 6.32 0.88
CA PHE A 149 -2.10 7.57 0.70
C PHE A 149 -3.44 7.39 -0.03
N GLY A 150 -3.69 6.25 -0.65
CA GLY A 150 -5.00 5.87 -1.18
C GLY A 150 -6.13 5.86 -0.15
N GLY A 151 -5.79 5.77 1.16
CA GLY A 151 -6.73 5.87 2.27
C GLY A 151 -7.39 7.24 2.44
N THR A 152 -6.91 8.29 1.75
CA THR A 152 -7.40 9.66 1.85
C THR A 152 -7.54 10.34 0.48
N ALA A 153 -8.01 9.61 -0.53
CA ALA A 153 -8.26 10.15 -1.85
C ALA A 153 -9.46 11.12 -1.82
N SER A 154 -9.27 12.33 -2.32
CA SER A 154 -10.31 13.37 -2.36
C SER A 154 -11.39 13.10 -3.40
N ARG A 155 -11.03 12.39 -4.46
CA ARG A 155 -11.92 11.99 -5.57
C ARG A 155 -11.50 10.66 -6.16
N ILE A 156 -12.35 10.10 -7.00
CA ILE A 156 -12.02 8.92 -7.79
C ILE A 156 -11.14 9.37 -8.96
N PRO A 157 -10.01 8.70 -9.23
CA PRO A 157 -9.14 9.01 -10.36
C PRO A 157 -9.88 8.97 -11.70
N GLU A 158 -9.61 9.93 -12.59
CA GLU A 158 -10.25 9.95 -13.91
C GLU A 158 -9.83 8.76 -14.76
N SER A 159 -8.61 8.25 -14.56
CA SER A 159 -8.15 6.99 -15.16
C SER A 159 -9.04 5.81 -14.82
N MET A 160 -9.52 5.68 -13.58
CA MET A 160 -10.47 4.64 -13.17
C MET A 160 -11.85 4.83 -13.80
N LEU A 161 -12.35 6.08 -13.83
CA LEU A 161 -13.64 6.39 -14.45
C LEU A 161 -13.61 6.07 -15.95
N ASN A 162 -12.50 6.41 -16.64
CA ASN A 162 -12.32 6.09 -18.05
C ASN A 162 -12.24 4.59 -18.32
N ALA A 163 -11.56 3.82 -17.46
CA ALA A 163 -11.54 2.37 -17.56
C ALA A 163 -12.94 1.76 -17.37
N ALA A 164 -13.73 2.27 -16.42
CA ALA A 164 -15.11 1.83 -16.24
C ALA A 164 -16.00 2.17 -17.45
N ARG A 165 -15.85 3.37 -18.06
CA ARG A 165 -16.52 3.74 -19.33
C ARG A 165 -16.16 2.78 -20.45
N ALA A 166 -14.88 2.49 -20.61
CA ALA A 166 -14.40 1.57 -21.63
C ALA A 166 -14.94 0.15 -21.43
N ALA A 167 -15.20 -0.25 -20.18
CA ALA A 167 -15.84 -1.51 -19.83
C ALA A 167 -17.37 -1.49 -20.00
N GLY A 168 -17.97 -0.36 -20.43
CA GLY A 168 -19.40 -0.23 -20.72
C GLY A 168 -20.27 0.35 -19.59
N ALA A 169 -19.65 0.90 -18.54
CA ALA A 169 -20.40 1.59 -17.49
C ALA A 169 -21.05 2.87 -18.04
N ALA A 170 -22.35 3.03 -17.80
CA ALA A 170 -23.09 4.22 -18.21
C ALA A 170 -22.70 5.44 -17.35
N GLU A 171 -22.75 6.65 -17.93
CA GLU A 171 -22.43 7.89 -17.22
C GLU A 171 -23.30 8.09 -15.97
N SER A 172 -24.59 7.70 -16.01
CA SER A 172 -25.45 7.77 -14.84
C SER A 172 -24.95 6.94 -13.65
N LEU A 173 -24.29 5.78 -13.91
CA LEU A 173 -23.66 4.98 -12.86
C LEU A 173 -22.39 5.68 -12.30
N LEU A 174 -21.60 6.26 -13.19
CA LEU A 174 -20.37 6.97 -12.79
C LEU A 174 -20.67 8.28 -12.03
N ASP A 175 -21.73 8.99 -12.42
CA ASP A 175 -22.17 10.18 -11.70
C ASP A 175 -22.72 9.81 -10.32
N LYS A 176 -23.48 8.72 -10.20
CA LYS A 176 -23.94 8.21 -8.90
C LYS A 176 -22.76 7.73 -8.03
N LEU A 177 -21.76 7.09 -8.64
CA LEU A 177 -20.54 6.71 -7.95
C LEU A 177 -19.83 7.93 -7.33
N LYS A 178 -19.66 9.03 -8.10
CA LYS A 178 -19.07 10.29 -7.61
C LYS A 178 -19.88 10.93 -6.49
N GLU A 179 -21.22 10.90 -6.60
CA GLU A 179 -22.13 11.39 -5.56
C GLU A 179 -21.94 10.58 -4.26
N VAL A 180 -22.04 9.25 -4.33
CA VAL A 180 -21.90 8.36 -3.17
C VAL A 180 -20.48 8.41 -2.59
N TRP A 181 -19.46 8.69 -3.41
CA TRP A 181 -18.07 8.88 -2.95
C TRP A 181 -17.96 9.97 -1.89
N LEU A 182 -18.69 11.08 -2.05
CA LEU A 182 -18.65 12.24 -1.16
C LEU A 182 -19.57 12.09 0.06
N GLU A 183 -20.46 11.09 0.09
CA GLU A 183 -21.33 10.85 1.23
C GLU A 183 -20.54 10.38 2.47
N PRO A 184 -21.05 10.60 3.69
CA PRO A 184 -20.46 10.01 4.89
C PRO A 184 -20.66 8.50 4.95
N GLY A 185 -19.83 7.82 5.74
CA GLY A 185 -19.93 6.38 6.02
C GLY A 185 -18.71 5.59 5.57
N MET A 186 -18.68 4.33 6.00
CA MET A 186 -17.61 3.39 5.66
C MET A 186 -17.67 3.00 4.19
N SER A 187 -16.54 2.67 3.61
CA SER A 187 -16.44 2.29 2.18
C SER A 187 -17.40 1.16 1.78
N HIS A 188 -17.56 0.14 2.62
CA HIS A 188 -18.50 -0.97 2.34
C HIS A 188 -19.96 -0.53 2.34
N GLU A 189 -20.35 0.44 3.19
CA GLU A 189 -21.69 1.01 3.22
C GLU A 189 -21.95 1.83 1.94
N LYS A 190 -20.98 2.62 1.52
CA LYS A 190 -21.03 3.38 0.26
C LYS A 190 -21.17 2.44 -0.95
N ALA A 191 -20.36 1.38 -1.00
CA ALA A 191 -20.48 0.36 -2.04
C ALA A 191 -21.87 -0.32 -2.05
N GLY A 192 -22.44 -0.58 -0.87
CA GLY A 192 -23.80 -1.09 -0.71
C GLY A 192 -24.86 -0.15 -1.31
N ARG A 193 -24.83 1.14 -0.95
CA ARG A 193 -25.74 2.17 -1.48
C ARG A 193 -25.63 2.31 -3.00
N LEU A 194 -24.41 2.36 -3.53
CA LEU A 194 -24.22 2.38 -4.98
C LEU A 194 -24.84 1.16 -5.66
N ARG A 195 -24.59 -0.02 -5.11
CA ARG A 195 -25.11 -1.28 -5.66
C ARG A 195 -26.63 -1.31 -5.66
N GLU A 196 -27.27 -0.96 -4.56
CA GLU A 196 -28.74 -0.93 -4.45
C GLU A 196 -29.35 0.01 -5.47
N TRP A 197 -28.84 1.24 -5.55
CA TRP A 197 -29.29 2.23 -6.52
C TRP A 197 -29.09 1.72 -7.96
N ALA A 198 -27.92 1.18 -8.27
CA ALA A 198 -27.57 0.75 -9.62
C ALA A 198 -28.45 -0.43 -10.09
N LEU A 199 -28.73 -1.41 -9.22
CA LEU A 199 -29.63 -2.52 -9.52
C LEU A 199 -31.06 -2.03 -9.76
N ALA A 200 -31.56 -1.10 -8.93
CA ALA A 200 -32.89 -0.51 -9.10
C ALA A 200 -33.03 0.31 -10.40
N ASN A 201 -31.92 0.82 -10.94
CA ASN A 201 -31.88 1.58 -12.20
C ASN A 201 -31.43 0.73 -13.42
N GLY A 202 -31.39 -0.60 -13.29
CA GLY A 202 -31.17 -1.52 -14.40
C GLY A 202 -29.73 -1.63 -14.91
N HIS A 203 -28.75 -1.21 -14.11
CA HIS A 203 -27.32 -1.35 -14.48
C HIS A 203 -26.87 -2.82 -14.38
N ALA A 204 -26.01 -3.25 -15.31
CA ALA A 204 -25.50 -4.61 -15.32
C ALA A 204 -24.57 -4.90 -14.12
N PRO A 205 -24.67 -6.10 -13.48
CA PRO A 205 -23.84 -6.44 -12.31
C PRO A 205 -22.34 -6.27 -12.54
N LEU A 206 -21.84 -6.57 -13.74
CA LEU A 206 -20.42 -6.42 -14.09
C LEU A 206 -19.97 -4.94 -14.04
N HIS A 207 -20.79 -4.02 -14.55
CA HIS A 207 -20.50 -2.59 -14.51
C HIS A 207 -20.57 -2.04 -13.08
N ILE A 208 -21.53 -2.54 -12.28
CA ILE A 208 -21.62 -2.18 -10.85
C ILE A 208 -20.37 -2.63 -10.09
N GLN A 209 -19.90 -3.85 -10.35
CA GLN A 209 -18.68 -4.37 -9.73
C GLN A 209 -17.46 -3.51 -10.12
N ALA A 210 -17.30 -3.21 -11.41
CA ALA A 210 -16.19 -2.38 -11.88
C ALA A 210 -16.20 -0.98 -11.24
N ALA A 211 -17.36 -0.33 -11.16
CA ALA A 211 -17.52 0.97 -10.53
C ALA A 211 -17.27 0.92 -8.99
N SER A 212 -17.74 -0.14 -8.34
CA SER A 212 -17.61 -0.30 -6.88
C SER A 212 -16.17 -0.57 -6.42
N LEU A 213 -15.28 -0.97 -7.32
CA LEU A 213 -13.88 -1.27 -6.99
C LEU A 213 -13.19 -0.08 -6.29
N ALA A 214 -13.56 1.15 -6.67
CA ALA A 214 -13.02 2.37 -6.05
C ALA A 214 -13.14 2.36 -4.51
N PHE A 215 -14.23 1.83 -3.95
CA PHE A 215 -14.44 1.78 -2.49
C PHE A 215 -13.58 0.75 -1.75
N PHE A 216 -12.88 -0.12 -2.46
CA PHE A 216 -12.01 -1.15 -1.87
C PHE A 216 -10.53 -0.80 -1.95
N ILE A 217 -10.14 -0.02 -2.95
CA ILE A 217 -8.74 0.33 -3.21
C ILE A 217 -8.42 1.80 -2.92
N LEU A 218 -9.46 2.60 -2.68
CA LEU A 218 -9.39 3.99 -2.25
C LEU A 218 -10.41 4.23 -1.13
N SER A 219 -10.22 5.31 -0.38
CA SER A 219 -11.25 5.82 0.53
C SER A 219 -11.17 7.34 0.65
N ASN A 220 -12.35 7.96 0.85
CA ASN A 220 -12.47 9.41 1.00
C ASN A 220 -12.49 9.76 2.50
N ASN A 221 -11.32 10.10 3.01
CA ASN A 221 -11.14 10.54 4.40
C ASN A 221 -10.29 11.81 4.44
N ASP A 222 -10.27 12.48 5.59
CA ASP A 222 -9.46 13.69 5.78
C ASP A 222 -7.96 13.36 5.67
N PRO A 223 -7.22 13.96 4.73
CA PRO A 223 -5.79 13.76 4.58
C PRO A 223 -5.00 14.17 5.85
N LYS A 224 -5.51 15.08 6.66
CA LYS A 224 -4.89 15.47 7.93
C LYS A 224 -4.92 14.37 8.99
N SER A 225 -5.78 13.36 8.82
CA SER A 225 -5.85 12.22 9.75
C SER A 225 -4.52 11.44 9.84
N TRP A 226 -3.68 11.49 8.81
CA TRP A 226 -2.36 10.85 8.82
C TRP A 226 -1.44 11.37 9.92
N ALA A 227 -1.65 12.58 10.42
CA ALA A 227 -0.87 13.14 11.54
C ALA A 227 -0.86 12.24 12.78
N ALA A 228 -1.92 11.45 13.01
CA ALA A 228 -2.01 10.51 14.13
C ALA A 228 -1.05 9.33 14.04
N LEU A 229 -0.46 9.05 12.88
CA LEU A 229 0.43 7.91 12.67
C LEU A 229 1.92 8.29 12.51
N VAL A 230 2.22 9.59 12.40
CA VAL A 230 3.56 10.09 12.02
C VAL A 230 4.65 9.55 12.96
N ASP A 231 4.42 9.58 14.27
CA ASP A 231 5.44 9.21 15.28
C ASP A 231 5.96 7.78 15.16
N ARG A 232 5.12 6.86 14.65
CA ARG A 232 5.49 5.45 14.45
C ARG A 232 5.57 5.05 12.98
N THR A 233 5.49 6.01 12.05
CA THR A 233 5.65 5.71 10.63
C THR A 233 7.10 5.36 10.33
N ILE A 234 7.31 4.19 9.73
CA ILE A 234 8.65 3.68 9.39
C ILE A 234 8.92 3.65 7.89
N HIS A 235 7.88 3.72 7.07
CA HIS A 235 7.91 3.71 5.62
C HIS A 235 6.60 4.29 5.10
N ILE A 236 6.52 4.73 3.86
CA ILE A 236 5.31 5.29 3.25
C ILE A 236 5.13 4.73 1.85
N HIS A 237 3.91 4.30 1.54
CA HIS A 237 3.44 4.06 0.18
C HIS A 237 2.86 5.35 -0.37
N GLY A 238 3.65 6.04 -1.19
CA GLY A 238 3.20 7.16 -1.99
C GLY A 238 2.38 6.64 -3.17
N LYS A 239 1.16 6.18 -2.90
CA LYS A 239 0.23 5.70 -3.91
C LYS A 239 -0.23 6.82 -4.80
N PHE A 240 -0.29 6.59 -6.10
CA PHE A 240 -0.78 7.56 -7.07
C PHE A 240 -1.36 6.88 -8.31
N TYR A 241 -2.24 7.59 -9.00
CA TYR A 241 -2.94 7.10 -10.19
C TYR A 241 -2.45 7.77 -11.46
N GLY A 242 -2.19 9.06 -11.41
CA GLY A 242 -1.62 9.83 -12.50
C GLY A 242 -1.05 11.16 -12.02
N VAL A 243 0.14 11.50 -12.48
CA VAL A 243 0.76 12.80 -12.28
C VAL A 243 0.90 13.48 -13.62
N GLY A 244 0.24 14.65 -13.76
CA GLY A 244 0.29 15.46 -14.97
C GLY A 244 1.65 16.13 -15.19
N GLU A 245 1.79 16.85 -16.32
CA GLU A 245 2.99 17.65 -16.62
C GLU A 245 3.16 18.84 -15.66
N ASP A 246 2.05 19.27 -15.06
CA ASP A 246 2.00 20.29 -14.00
C ASP A 246 2.52 19.81 -12.65
N LEU A 247 2.85 18.54 -12.54
CA LEU A 247 3.26 17.86 -11.31
C LEU A 247 2.16 17.89 -10.24
N VAL A 248 0.93 17.59 -10.63
CA VAL A 248 -0.23 17.42 -9.74
C VAL A 248 -0.76 16.01 -9.87
N GLU A 249 -0.96 15.35 -8.74
CA GLU A 249 -1.63 14.05 -8.67
C GLU A 249 -3.14 14.23 -8.77
N GLU A 250 -3.81 13.35 -9.51
CA GLU A 250 -5.21 13.56 -9.92
C GLU A 250 -6.25 13.34 -8.80
N ALA A 251 -5.94 12.57 -7.74
CA ALA A 251 -6.93 12.13 -6.75
C ALA A 251 -6.52 12.32 -5.29
N ILE A 252 -5.23 12.34 -5.00
CA ILE A 252 -4.66 12.34 -3.64
C ILE A 252 -4.00 13.68 -3.34
N ASP A 253 -4.34 14.30 -2.20
CA ASP A 253 -3.85 15.62 -1.81
C ASP A 253 -2.44 15.56 -1.19
N TYR A 254 -1.43 15.35 -2.02
CA TYR A 254 -0.03 15.34 -1.63
C TYR A 254 0.45 16.65 -0.98
N ALA A 255 -0.13 17.77 -1.39
CA ALA A 255 0.24 19.08 -0.85
C ALA A 255 -0.12 19.23 0.63
N THR A 256 -1.21 18.59 1.06
CA THR A 256 -1.58 18.51 2.49
C THR A 256 -0.82 17.40 3.21
N ILE A 257 -0.64 16.23 2.59
CA ILE A 257 -0.13 15.04 3.28
C ILE A 257 1.37 15.13 3.56
N LEU A 258 2.20 15.45 2.54
CA LEU A 258 3.65 15.41 2.70
C LEU A 258 4.19 16.35 3.79
N PRO A 259 3.69 17.61 3.94
CA PRO A 259 4.10 18.47 5.03
C PRO A 259 3.83 17.87 6.42
N LEU A 260 2.75 17.10 6.63
CA LEU A 260 2.47 16.46 7.93
C LEU A 260 3.61 15.54 8.35
N PHE A 261 4.13 14.72 7.42
CA PHE A 261 5.23 13.81 7.70
C PHE A 261 6.56 14.54 7.84
N ARG A 262 6.86 15.52 6.98
CA ARG A 262 8.08 16.35 7.08
C ARG A 262 8.11 17.07 8.42
N ASP A 263 7.06 17.79 8.77
CA ASP A 263 6.99 18.65 9.96
C ASP A 263 6.87 17.79 11.25
N GLY A 264 6.33 16.57 11.15
CA GLY A 264 6.34 15.57 12.20
C GLY A 264 7.65 14.80 12.35
N GLY A 265 8.69 15.13 11.56
CA GLY A 265 10.03 14.56 11.72
C GLY A 265 10.23 13.18 11.09
N PHE A 266 9.37 12.75 10.15
CA PHE A 266 9.59 11.51 9.40
C PHE A 266 10.84 11.61 8.52
N THR A 267 11.77 10.67 8.70
CA THR A 267 13.04 10.59 7.97
C THR A 267 13.21 9.32 7.14
N GLY A 268 12.13 8.51 7.06
CA GLY A 268 12.12 7.25 6.32
C GLY A 268 11.98 7.44 4.80
N THR A 269 11.62 6.38 4.13
CA THR A 269 11.46 6.37 2.66
C THR A 269 9.99 6.49 2.27
N ILE A 270 9.71 7.30 1.26
CA ILE A 270 8.45 7.31 0.52
C ILE A 270 8.71 6.57 -0.80
N VAL A 271 8.11 5.40 -1.00
CA VAL A 271 8.17 4.70 -2.28
C VAL A 271 7.05 5.15 -3.19
N SER A 272 7.35 5.31 -4.47
CA SER A 272 6.33 5.59 -5.49
C SER A 272 5.58 4.31 -5.81
N GLU A 273 4.27 4.28 -5.58
CA GLU A 273 3.39 3.16 -5.87
C GLU A 273 2.34 3.57 -6.91
N TRP A 274 2.63 3.26 -8.17
CA TRP A 274 1.75 3.64 -9.28
C TRP A 274 0.66 2.59 -9.53
N GLU A 275 -0.55 2.89 -9.11
CA GLU A 275 -1.74 2.06 -9.36
C GLU A 275 -2.44 2.38 -10.70
N GLY A 276 -2.10 3.50 -11.31
CA GLY A 276 -2.66 3.89 -12.62
C GLY A 276 -2.42 2.87 -13.73
N HIS A 277 -1.42 1.99 -13.60
CA HIS A 277 -1.12 0.92 -14.54
C HIS A 277 -2.30 -0.03 -14.77
N ALA A 278 -3.21 -0.17 -13.81
CA ALA A 278 -4.41 -0.99 -13.94
C ALA A 278 -5.50 -0.32 -14.81
N TYR A 279 -5.38 0.97 -15.09
CA TYR A 279 -6.44 1.80 -15.68
C TYR A 279 -6.04 2.57 -16.94
N CYS A 280 -4.74 2.69 -17.21
CA CYS A 280 -4.25 3.38 -18.38
C CYS A 280 -2.95 2.75 -18.92
N THR A 281 -2.55 3.16 -20.12
CA THR A 281 -1.36 2.65 -20.84
C THR A 281 -0.18 3.64 -20.80
N ALA A 282 -0.12 4.54 -19.81
CA ALA A 282 0.99 5.46 -19.64
C ALA A 282 2.30 4.73 -19.34
N ASP A 283 3.45 5.36 -19.62
CA ASP A 283 4.76 4.80 -19.28
C ASP A 283 4.97 4.84 -17.75
N ALA A 284 5.19 3.68 -17.14
CA ALA A 284 5.35 3.54 -15.70
C ALA A 284 6.55 4.33 -15.16
N PHE A 285 7.66 4.35 -15.89
CA PHE A 285 8.85 5.06 -15.46
C PHE A 285 8.66 6.57 -15.52
N GLU A 286 8.01 7.07 -16.57
CA GLU A 286 7.67 8.49 -16.68
C GLU A 286 6.72 8.92 -15.54
N GLN A 287 5.72 8.12 -15.22
CA GLN A 287 4.81 8.40 -14.11
C GLN A 287 5.55 8.43 -12.76
N VAL A 288 6.47 7.52 -12.51
CA VAL A 288 7.31 7.52 -11.31
C VAL A 288 8.25 8.73 -11.27
N GLU A 289 8.85 9.12 -12.41
CA GLU A 289 9.67 10.33 -12.51
C GLU A 289 8.90 11.59 -12.12
N ARG A 290 7.67 11.75 -12.68
CA ARG A 290 6.77 12.88 -12.37
C ARG A 290 6.35 12.88 -10.89
N HIS A 291 5.97 11.70 -10.35
CA HIS A 291 5.61 11.58 -8.96
C HIS A 291 6.76 11.98 -8.02
N GLN A 292 7.97 11.50 -8.27
CA GLN A 292 9.13 11.88 -7.47
C GLN A 292 9.47 13.38 -7.60
N ALA A 293 9.31 13.97 -8.81
CA ALA A 293 9.51 15.40 -9.01
C ALA A 293 8.47 16.21 -8.22
N MET A 294 7.19 15.79 -8.24
CA MET A 294 6.11 16.38 -7.46
C MET A 294 6.42 16.33 -5.95
N CYS A 295 6.79 15.17 -5.45
CA CYS A 295 7.11 14.99 -4.01
C CYS A 295 8.29 15.90 -3.60
N ARG A 296 9.37 15.94 -4.39
CA ARG A 296 10.51 16.83 -4.12
C ARG A 296 10.11 18.31 -4.13
N LYS A 297 9.27 18.74 -5.08
CA LYS A 297 8.77 20.11 -5.16
C LYS A 297 7.97 20.50 -3.90
N ILE A 298 7.07 19.64 -3.44
CA ILE A 298 6.25 19.88 -2.25
C ILE A 298 7.11 19.92 -0.97
N LEU A 299 8.07 19.00 -0.84
CA LEU A 299 8.92 18.90 0.35
C LEU A 299 9.97 20.03 0.45
N ALA A 300 10.31 20.69 -0.65
CA ALA A 300 11.24 21.81 -0.70
C ALA A 300 10.61 23.17 -0.35
N GLY A 301 9.30 23.30 -0.47
CA GLY A 301 8.54 24.52 -0.11
C GLY A 301 7.96 24.44 1.24
#